data_17091917391d9f469adae7e96685b383
#
_entry.id   17091917391d9f469adae7e96685b383
#
_cell.length_a   1.000
_cell.length_b   1.000
_cell.length_c   1.000
_cell.angle_alpha   90.00
_cell.angle_beta   90.00
_cell.angle_gamma   90.00
#
_symmetry.space_group_name_H-M   'P 1'
#
loop_
_entity.id
_entity.type
_entity.pdbx_description
1 polymer ?
#
loop_
_entity_poly.entity_id
_entity_poly.type
_entity_poly.pdbx_seq_one_letter_code
_entity_poly.pdbx_strand_id
1 'polypeptide(L)'
;MGVQNGVERITKVMMLALFLLIVVLAVNSVRLDGAMEGVKFYLVPNLDAIRERGLGTVIFDAMTHAFFTLSVGIGAMEIFGSYLKRERSIGGEAANIVFLDTFVAIMAGLIIIPACFAYGVQPDAGPSLLFKTLPNVFSNMAGGRVWGTAFFIFMSFAALSTIIAVFEEIISFYIDLFGYSRKKAVCLNLVVIPLLSLPAVFGYNIWSGIHPLGLDSSIMDLEDFLVSYNLLPLGSMVFVLFCTRKNGWGWQKFIQEVNDGEGMKIPGWLQNYMAYMLPAVIVIVYLKGYYDTFAGRGLHVLIPWMIFAVALLLSLIHISEPT
;
A
#
# COMPACT_ATOMS: atom_id res chain seq x y z
N MET A 1 -1.78 -19.10 19.38
CA MET A 1 -1.58 -20.06 18.28
C MET A 1 -0.26 -19.72 17.62
N GLY A 2 0.54 -20.71 17.13
CA GLY A 2 1.80 -20.41 16.43
C GLY A 2 1.55 -19.88 15.03
N VAL A 3 2.57 -19.21 14.41
CA VAL A 3 2.47 -18.63 13.06
C VAL A 3 2.04 -19.68 12.02
N GLN A 4 2.69 -20.85 12.00
CA GLN A 4 2.41 -21.91 11.01
C GLN A 4 1.04 -22.58 11.15
N ASN A 5 0.52 -22.79 12.36
CA ASN A 5 -0.71 -23.57 12.59
C ASN A 5 -1.95 -22.72 12.86
N GLY A 6 -1.79 -21.44 13.17
CA GLY A 6 -2.90 -20.54 13.48
C GLY A 6 -3.11 -19.47 12.42
N VAL A 7 -2.14 -18.58 12.27
CA VAL A 7 -2.24 -17.43 11.37
C VAL A 7 -2.33 -17.90 9.91
N GLU A 8 -1.44 -18.77 9.47
CA GLU A 8 -1.41 -19.27 8.08
C GLU A 8 -2.72 -19.98 7.68
N ARG A 9 -3.28 -20.83 8.54
CA ARG A 9 -4.53 -21.54 8.23
C ARG A 9 -5.73 -20.62 8.15
N ILE A 10 -5.83 -19.66 9.07
CA ILE A 10 -6.93 -18.68 9.07
C ILE A 10 -6.81 -17.79 7.84
N THR A 11 -5.61 -17.28 7.55
CA THR A 11 -5.36 -16.42 6.40
C THR A 11 -5.68 -17.14 5.07
N LYS A 12 -5.30 -18.40 4.91
CA LYS A 12 -5.65 -19.20 3.72
C LYS A 12 -7.15 -19.31 3.49
N VAL A 13 -7.92 -19.59 4.54
CA VAL A 13 -9.39 -19.70 4.43
C VAL A 13 -10.00 -18.34 4.11
N MET A 14 -9.53 -17.28 4.79
CA MET A 14 -9.99 -15.92 4.54
C MET A 14 -9.67 -15.46 3.10
N MET A 15 -8.46 -15.73 2.61
CA MET A 15 -8.05 -15.36 1.25
C MET A 15 -8.83 -16.12 0.18
N LEU A 16 -9.13 -17.41 0.39
CA LEU A 16 -9.98 -18.16 -0.52
C LEU A 16 -11.40 -17.60 -0.56
N ALA A 17 -11.99 -17.31 0.60
CA ALA A 17 -13.30 -16.68 0.70
C ALA A 17 -13.33 -15.29 0.04
N LEU A 18 -12.28 -14.48 0.27
CA LEU A 18 -12.10 -13.17 -0.35
C LEU A 18 -12.05 -13.30 -1.87
N PHE A 19 -11.26 -14.23 -2.40
CA PHE A 19 -11.14 -14.46 -3.84
C PHE A 19 -12.47 -14.84 -4.48
N LEU A 20 -13.24 -15.71 -3.85
CA LEU A 20 -14.59 -16.08 -4.32
C LEU A 20 -15.55 -14.90 -4.28
N LEU A 21 -15.55 -14.14 -3.17
CA LEU A 21 -16.40 -12.97 -3.02
C LEU A 21 -16.11 -11.88 -4.04
N ILE A 22 -14.82 -11.59 -4.31
CA ILE A 22 -14.44 -10.54 -5.27
C ILE A 22 -14.94 -10.88 -6.67
N VAL A 23 -14.84 -12.15 -7.11
CA VAL A 23 -15.33 -12.58 -8.41
C VAL A 23 -16.86 -12.49 -8.49
N VAL A 24 -17.56 -12.98 -7.47
CA VAL A 24 -19.03 -12.93 -7.44
C VAL A 24 -19.55 -11.51 -7.44
N LEU A 25 -18.96 -10.62 -6.63
CA LEU A 25 -19.34 -9.21 -6.54
C LEU A 25 -19.04 -8.47 -7.85
N ALA A 26 -17.88 -8.70 -8.48
CA ALA A 26 -17.52 -8.07 -9.75
C ALA A 26 -18.48 -8.49 -10.87
N VAL A 27 -18.80 -9.80 -10.98
CA VAL A 27 -19.76 -10.31 -11.96
C VAL A 27 -21.14 -9.70 -11.73
N ASN A 28 -21.57 -9.55 -10.48
CA ASN A 28 -22.84 -8.91 -10.16
C ASN A 28 -22.84 -7.44 -10.57
N SER A 29 -21.79 -6.70 -10.21
CA SER A 29 -21.68 -5.26 -10.52
C SER A 29 -21.69 -4.96 -12.02
N VAL A 30 -20.95 -5.73 -12.81
CA VAL A 30 -20.89 -5.55 -14.28
C VAL A 30 -22.22 -5.89 -14.98
N ARG A 31 -23.08 -6.69 -14.35
CA ARG A 31 -24.40 -7.06 -14.90
C ARG A 31 -25.50 -6.04 -14.61
N LEU A 32 -25.25 -5.02 -13.82
CA LEU A 32 -26.23 -3.97 -13.52
C LEU A 32 -26.54 -3.16 -14.78
N ASP A 33 -27.77 -2.70 -14.89
CA ASP A 33 -28.18 -1.81 -15.97
C ASP A 33 -27.43 -0.48 -15.87
N GLY A 34 -26.80 -0.05 -16.98
CA GLY A 34 -25.96 1.15 -17.01
C GLY A 34 -24.50 0.94 -16.54
N ALA A 35 -24.14 -0.22 -16.01
CA ALA A 35 -22.79 -0.51 -15.52
C ALA A 35 -21.71 -0.45 -16.61
N MET A 36 -22.05 -0.67 -17.89
CA MET A 36 -21.08 -0.71 -18.99
C MET A 36 -20.35 0.60 -19.20
N GLU A 37 -20.97 1.73 -18.91
CA GLU A 37 -20.30 3.04 -18.93
C GLU A 37 -19.20 3.12 -17.87
N GLY A 38 -19.47 2.60 -16.67
CA GLY A 38 -18.48 2.49 -15.59
C GLY A 38 -17.34 1.53 -15.93
N VAL A 39 -17.63 0.40 -16.60
CA VAL A 39 -16.58 -0.51 -17.08
C VAL A 39 -15.66 0.18 -18.09
N LYS A 40 -16.25 0.90 -19.05
CA LYS A 40 -15.47 1.70 -20.02
C LYS A 40 -14.65 2.80 -19.35
N PHE A 41 -15.26 3.54 -18.43
CA PHE A 41 -14.56 4.56 -17.64
C PHE A 41 -13.35 4.01 -16.92
N TYR A 42 -13.46 2.82 -16.35
CA TYR A 42 -12.41 2.21 -15.55
C TYR A 42 -11.30 1.56 -16.38
N LEU A 43 -11.65 0.83 -17.45
CA LEU A 43 -10.69 0.01 -18.21
C LEU A 43 -10.14 0.70 -19.47
N VAL A 44 -10.84 1.69 -20.00
CA VAL A 44 -10.39 2.37 -21.24
C VAL A 44 -9.60 3.62 -20.87
N PRO A 45 -8.31 3.70 -21.27
CA PRO A 45 -7.49 4.88 -20.98
C PRO A 45 -8.07 6.14 -21.64
N ASN A 46 -8.26 7.18 -20.86
CA ASN A 46 -8.65 8.50 -21.35
C ASN A 46 -7.39 9.33 -21.64
N LEU A 47 -6.97 9.34 -22.91
CA LEU A 47 -5.77 10.04 -23.35
C LEU A 47 -5.86 11.56 -23.18
N ASP A 48 -7.04 12.14 -23.27
CA ASP A 48 -7.24 13.58 -23.10
C ASP A 48 -7.06 13.98 -21.63
N ALA A 49 -7.62 13.21 -20.70
CA ALA A 49 -7.38 13.41 -19.27
C ALA A 49 -5.89 13.23 -18.88
N ILE A 50 -5.18 12.29 -19.52
CA ILE A 50 -3.73 12.11 -19.31
C ILE A 50 -2.96 13.33 -19.81
N ARG A 51 -3.36 13.91 -20.95
CA ARG A 51 -2.73 15.13 -21.49
C ARG A 51 -2.98 16.34 -20.61
N GLU A 52 -4.21 16.53 -20.12
CA GLU A 52 -4.58 17.62 -19.22
C GLU A 52 -3.84 17.57 -17.89
N ARG A 53 -3.76 16.41 -17.26
CA ARG A 53 -3.04 16.22 -15.99
C ARG A 53 -1.52 16.21 -16.12
N GLY A 54 -1.02 15.91 -17.31
CA GLY A 54 0.38 15.71 -17.61
C GLY A 54 0.85 14.28 -17.31
N LEU A 55 1.52 13.66 -18.27
CA LEU A 55 2.02 12.27 -18.18
C LEU A 55 2.90 12.03 -16.94
N GLY A 56 3.73 13.01 -16.57
CA GLY A 56 4.59 12.92 -15.39
C GLY A 56 3.81 12.78 -14.08
N THR A 57 2.70 13.50 -13.94
CA THR A 57 1.82 13.40 -12.76
C THR A 57 1.12 12.04 -12.72
N VAL A 58 0.62 11.56 -13.84
CA VAL A 58 -0.05 10.24 -13.91
C VAL A 58 0.92 9.10 -13.56
N ILE A 59 2.16 9.16 -14.06
CA ILE A 59 3.19 8.17 -13.72
C ILE A 59 3.52 8.25 -12.22
N PHE A 60 3.65 9.44 -11.67
CA PHE A 60 3.92 9.64 -10.24
C PHE A 60 2.80 9.07 -9.37
N ASP A 61 1.54 9.38 -9.67
CA ASP A 61 0.39 8.86 -8.92
C ASP A 61 0.35 7.33 -8.97
N ALA A 62 0.60 6.74 -10.16
CA ALA A 62 0.66 5.29 -10.32
C ALA A 62 1.80 4.65 -9.51
N MET A 63 2.98 5.29 -9.47
CA MET A 63 4.12 4.80 -8.69
C MET A 63 3.86 4.89 -7.18
N THR A 64 3.33 6.01 -6.69
CA THR A 64 2.96 6.18 -5.28
C THR A 64 1.93 5.14 -4.86
N HIS A 65 0.92 4.92 -5.71
CA HIS A 65 -0.07 3.86 -5.49
C HIS A 65 0.57 2.46 -5.42
N ALA A 66 1.48 2.14 -6.34
CA ALA A 66 2.19 0.86 -6.33
C ALA A 66 3.07 0.67 -5.08
N PHE A 67 3.75 1.70 -4.60
CA PHE A 67 4.50 1.66 -3.33
C PHE A 67 3.59 1.33 -2.15
N PHE A 68 2.43 1.97 -2.10
CA PHE A 68 1.47 1.78 -1.01
C PHE A 68 0.84 0.38 -1.04
N THR A 69 0.28 -0.04 -2.18
CA THR A 69 -0.44 -1.33 -2.28
C THR A 69 0.46 -2.54 -2.05
N LEU A 70 1.72 -2.48 -2.52
CA LEU A 70 2.72 -3.54 -2.32
C LEU A 70 3.45 -3.43 -0.97
N SER A 71 3.13 -2.42 -0.14
CA SER A 71 3.80 -2.16 1.14
C SER A 71 5.32 -2.09 1.02
N VAL A 72 5.82 -1.53 -0.08
CA VAL A 72 7.26 -1.43 -0.37
C VAL A 72 7.90 -0.48 0.63
N GLY A 73 8.95 -0.91 1.31
CA GLY A 73 9.71 -0.08 2.27
C GLY A 73 9.21 -0.12 3.71
N ILE A 74 8.11 -0.81 4.01
CA ILE A 74 7.62 -0.98 5.40
C ILE A 74 8.39 -2.11 6.13
N GLY A 75 8.78 -3.19 5.41
CA GLY A 75 9.46 -4.34 6.02
C GLY A 75 8.55 -5.58 6.20
N ALA A 76 7.23 -5.44 6.09
CA ALA A 76 6.30 -6.56 6.25
C ALA A 76 6.61 -7.72 5.28
N MET A 77 6.99 -7.40 4.04
CA MET A 77 7.40 -8.41 3.06
C MET A 77 8.69 -9.11 3.42
N GLU A 78 9.61 -8.49 4.16
CA GLU A 78 10.84 -9.11 4.65
C GLU A 78 10.54 -10.18 5.70
N ILE A 79 9.63 -9.87 6.63
CA ILE A 79 9.20 -10.84 7.64
C ILE A 79 8.56 -12.05 6.98
N PHE A 80 7.66 -11.85 6.02
CA PHE A 80 7.09 -12.98 5.27
C PHE A 80 8.12 -13.71 4.42
N GLY A 81 9.06 -12.98 3.81
CA GLY A 81 10.20 -13.55 3.08
C GLY A 81 11.07 -14.45 3.96
N SER A 82 11.28 -14.08 5.24
CA SER A 82 12.04 -14.89 6.18
C SER A 82 11.37 -16.24 6.54
N TYR A 83 10.07 -16.37 6.29
CA TYR A 83 9.31 -17.62 6.50
C TYR A 83 9.24 -18.50 5.26
N LEU A 84 9.72 -18.01 4.09
CA LEU A 84 9.75 -18.78 2.87
C LEU A 84 10.72 -19.97 2.99
N LYS A 85 10.25 -21.11 2.49
CA LYS A 85 11.12 -22.29 2.37
C LYS A 85 12.09 -22.08 1.20
N ARG A 86 13.32 -22.56 1.32
CA ARG A 86 14.38 -22.46 0.30
C ARG A 86 14.07 -23.16 -1.03
N GLU A 87 13.00 -23.94 -1.08
CA GLU A 87 12.54 -24.61 -2.30
C GLU A 87 12.01 -23.63 -3.37
N ARG A 88 11.61 -22.40 -2.95
CA ARG A 88 11.01 -21.38 -3.83
C ARG A 88 11.89 -20.15 -3.95
N SER A 89 12.05 -19.64 -5.17
CA SER A 89 12.81 -18.41 -5.41
C SER A 89 12.03 -17.17 -4.91
N ILE A 90 12.71 -16.28 -4.23
CA ILE A 90 12.13 -15.00 -3.76
C ILE A 90 11.66 -14.17 -4.96
N GLY A 91 12.41 -14.16 -6.07
CA GLY A 91 12.01 -13.46 -7.30
C GLY A 91 10.70 -13.97 -7.89
N GLY A 92 10.49 -15.29 -7.87
CA GLY A 92 9.24 -15.92 -8.31
C GLY A 92 8.05 -15.56 -7.43
N GLU A 93 8.23 -15.60 -6.11
CA GLU A 93 7.17 -15.21 -5.16
C GLU A 93 6.84 -13.71 -5.24
N ALA A 94 7.85 -12.84 -5.41
CA ALA A 94 7.61 -11.42 -5.62
C ALA A 94 6.77 -11.15 -6.89
N ALA A 95 7.04 -11.84 -7.99
CA ALA A 95 6.25 -11.73 -9.20
C ALA A 95 4.80 -12.22 -9.00
N ASN A 96 4.61 -13.32 -8.27
CA ASN A 96 3.28 -13.82 -7.93
C ASN A 96 2.50 -12.82 -7.07
N ILE A 97 3.16 -12.17 -6.10
CA ILE A 97 2.54 -11.13 -5.26
C ILE A 97 2.07 -9.96 -6.12
N VAL A 98 2.94 -9.41 -6.98
CA VAL A 98 2.58 -8.31 -7.89
C VAL A 98 1.39 -8.68 -8.79
N PHE A 99 1.40 -9.90 -9.35
CA PHE A 99 0.30 -10.38 -10.19
C PHE A 99 -1.02 -10.47 -9.42
N LEU A 100 -1.01 -11.09 -8.23
CA LEU A 100 -2.21 -11.26 -7.41
C LEU A 100 -2.74 -9.91 -6.88
N ASP A 101 -1.86 -9.01 -6.45
CA ASP A 101 -2.22 -7.66 -6.02
C ASP A 101 -2.91 -6.90 -7.14
N THR A 102 -2.30 -6.88 -8.34
CA THR A 102 -2.88 -6.24 -9.52
C THR A 102 -4.23 -6.85 -9.90
N PHE A 103 -4.36 -8.16 -9.85
CA PHE A 103 -5.62 -8.84 -10.11
C PHE A 103 -6.72 -8.42 -9.13
N VAL A 104 -6.43 -8.44 -7.84
CA VAL A 104 -7.39 -8.03 -6.80
C VAL A 104 -7.77 -6.55 -6.95
N ALA A 105 -6.81 -5.67 -7.23
CA ALA A 105 -7.06 -4.25 -7.46
C ALA A 105 -7.99 -4.00 -8.64
N ILE A 106 -7.76 -4.67 -9.79
CA ILE A 106 -8.63 -4.56 -10.97
C ILE A 106 -10.02 -5.08 -10.66
N MET A 107 -10.13 -6.22 -9.99
CA MET A 107 -11.43 -6.80 -9.63
C MET A 107 -12.20 -5.92 -8.64
N ALA A 108 -11.52 -5.30 -7.67
CA ALA A 108 -12.13 -4.35 -6.73
C ALA A 108 -12.68 -3.11 -7.45
N GLY A 109 -11.95 -2.57 -8.42
CA GLY A 109 -12.43 -1.49 -9.28
C GLY A 109 -13.66 -1.90 -10.09
N LEU A 110 -13.71 -3.13 -10.61
CA LEU A 110 -14.89 -3.68 -11.31
C LEU A 110 -16.10 -3.92 -10.40
N ILE A 111 -15.91 -4.03 -9.10
CA ILE A 111 -17.03 -4.05 -8.14
C ILE A 111 -17.61 -2.64 -7.96
N ILE A 112 -16.73 -1.66 -7.76
CA ILE A 112 -17.10 -0.33 -7.27
C ILE A 112 -17.56 0.59 -8.41
N ILE A 113 -16.73 0.76 -9.42
CA ILE A 113 -16.96 1.78 -10.46
C ILE A 113 -18.22 1.50 -11.28
N PRO A 114 -18.44 0.27 -11.82
CA PRO A 114 -19.67 -0.02 -12.55
C PRO A 114 -20.94 0.15 -11.70
N ALA A 115 -20.89 -0.21 -10.42
CA ALA A 115 -22.01 -0.02 -9.51
C ALA A 115 -22.32 1.48 -9.27
N CYS A 116 -21.31 2.32 -9.12
CA CYS A 116 -21.50 3.77 -9.02
C CYS A 116 -22.20 4.34 -10.27
N PHE A 117 -21.73 3.97 -11.46
CA PHE A 117 -22.36 4.41 -12.72
C PHE A 117 -23.79 3.90 -12.88
N ALA A 118 -24.05 2.63 -12.56
CA ALA A 118 -25.38 2.04 -12.64
C ALA A 118 -26.42 2.78 -11.77
N TYR A 119 -26.00 3.34 -10.66
CA TYR A 119 -26.87 4.10 -9.75
C TYR A 119 -26.72 5.61 -9.81
N GLY A 120 -26.00 6.15 -10.79
CA GLY A 120 -25.80 7.58 -11.00
C GLY A 120 -25.04 8.27 -9.87
N VAL A 121 -24.21 7.56 -9.14
CA VAL A 121 -23.41 8.06 -8.04
C VAL A 121 -21.98 8.29 -8.53
N GLN A 122 -21.42 9.49 -8.22
CA GLN A 122 -20.05 9.79 -8.58
C GLN A 122 -19.07 8.91 -7.76
N PRO A 123 -18.08 8.30 -8.39
CA PRO A 123 -17.05 7.53 -7.68
C PRO A 123 -16.06 8.49 -7.02
N ASP A 124 -16.36 8.93 -5.80
CA ASP A 124 -15.47 9.74 -4.98
C ASP A 124 -14.20 8.98 -4.61
N ALA A 125 -13.15 9.72 -4.22
CA ALA A 125 -11.91 9.15 -3.73
C ALA A 125 -11.91 8.97 -2.20
N GLY A 126 -11.07 8.06 -1.72
CA GLY A 126 -10.80 7.87 -0.31
C GLY A 126 -11.90 7.19 0.50
N PRO A 127 -11.91 7.35 1.83
CA PRO A 127 -12.84 6.66 2.73
C PRO A 127 -14.32 6.98 2.47
N SER A 128 -14.63 8.15 1.90
CA SER A 128 -16.01 8.53 1.57
C SER A 128 -16.63 7.59 0.54
N LEU A 129 -15.85 7.05 -0.39
CA LEU A 129 -16.31 6.05 -1.35
C LEU A 129 -16.84 4.81 -0.66
N LEU A 130 -16.10 4.29 0.34
CA LEU A 130 -16.44 3.07 1.04
C LEU A 130 -17.59 3.24 2.05
N PHE A 131 -17.61 4.36 2.79
CA PHE A 131 -18.50 4.52 3.94
C PHE A 131 -19.70 5.44 3.69
N LYS A 132 -19.70 6.20 2.60
CA LYS A 132 -20.83 7.05 2.20
C LYS A 132 -21.42 6.62 0.86
N THR A 133 -20.60 6.52 -0.18
CA THR A 133 -21.04 6.28 -1.56
C THR A 133 -21.58 4.86 -1.73
N LEU A 134 -20.82 3.83 -1.36
CA LEU A 134 -21.25 2.44 -1.52
C LEU A 134 -22.47 2.04 -0.69
N PRO A 135 -22.64 2.45 0.58
CA PRO A 135 -23.91 2.23 1.30
C PRO A 135 -25.13 2.81 0.57
N ASN A 136 -24.99 3.99 -0.06
CA ASN A 136 -26.05 4.57 -0.87
C ASN A 136 -26.35 3.72 -2.12
N VAL A 137 -25.34 3.23 -2.80
CA VAL A 137 -25.49 2.32 -3.95
C VAL A 137 -26.25 1.06 -3.52
N PHE A 138 -25.82 0.42 -2.43
CA PHE A 138 -26.49 -0.80 -1.93
C PHE A 138 -27.91 -0.55 -1.44
N SER A 139 -28.21 0.63 -0.85
CA SER A 139 -29.57 0.92 -0.39
C SER A 139 -30.56 1.08 -1.54
N ASN A 140 -30.11 1.46 -2.73
CA ASN A 140 -30.93 1.61 -3.93
C ASN A 140 -30.94 0.36 -4.84
N MET A 141 -30.11 -0.62 -4.54
CA MET A 141 -29.91 -1.82 -5.35
C MET A 141 -30.92 -2.92 -5.01
N ALA A 142 -31.42 -3.63 -6.02
CA ALA A 142 -32.22 -4.84 -5.82
C ALA A 142 -31.39 -5.91 -5.09
N GLY A 143 -31.86 -6.35 -3.93
CA GLY A 143 -31.10 -7.28 -3.07
C GLY A 143 -29.90 -6.63 -2.38
N GLY A 144 -29.81 -5.33 -2.31
CA GLY A 144 -28.69 -4.55 -1.80
C GLY A 144 -28.25 -4.89 -0.37
N ARG A 145 -29.17 -5.38 0.47
CA ARG A 145 -28.80 -5.92 1.81
C ARG A 145 -27.85 -7.11 1.69
N VAL A 146 -28.10 -8.04 0.77
CA VAL A 146 -27.27 -9.22 0.57
C VAL A 146 -25.92 -8.82 -0.04
N TRP A 147 -25.96 -8.05 -1.11
CA TRP A 147 -24.76 -7.59 -1.81
C TRP A 147 -23.88 -6.67 -0.95
N GLY A 148 -24.49 -5.74 -0.23
CA GLY A 148 -23.78 -4.88 0.72
C GLY A 148 -23.15 -5.65 1.86
N THR A 149 -23.87 -6.64 2.43
CA THR A 149 -23.31 -7.52 3.47
C THR A 149 -22.12 -8.31 2.92
N ALA A 150 -22.25 -8.92 1.74
CA ALA A 150 -21.16 -9.65 1.10
C ALA A 150 -19.94 -8.76 0.82
N PHE A 151 -20.17 -7.52 0.36
CA PHE A 151 -19.11 -6.54 0.13
C PHE A 151 -18.38 -6.16 1.43
N PHE A 152 -19.11 -5.85 2.51
CA PHE A 152 -18.47 -5.47 3.77
C PHE A 152 -17.79 -6.65 4.47
N ILE A 153 -18.26 -7.91 4.27
CA ILE A 153 -17.52 -9.11 4.70
C ILE A 153 -16.20 -9.22 3.91
N PHE A 154 -16.24 -9.02 2.58
CA PHE A 154 -15.05 -8.99 1.73
C PHE A 154 -14.05 -7.92 2.22
N MET A 155 -14.51 -6.69 2.44
CA MET A 155 -13.68 -5.60 2.95
C MET A 155 -13.09 -5.90 4.33
N SER A 156 -13.88 -6.53 5.22
CA SER A 156 -13.40 -6.92 6.54
C SER A 156 -12.29 -7.96 6.46
N PHE A 157 -12.40 -8.93 5.58
CA PHE A 157 -11.35 -9.94 5.37
C PHE A 157 -10.09 -9.32 4.76
N ALA A 158 -10.23 -8.41 3.80
CA ALA A 158 -9.11 -7.68 3.23
C ALA A 158 -8.38 -6.85 4.30
N ALA A 159 -9.10 -6.07 5.09
CA ALA A 159 -8.53 -5.27 6.18
C ALA A 159 -7.86 -6.15 7.25
N LEU A 160 -8.49 -7.27 7.63
CA LEU A 160 -7.95 -8.16 8.66
C LEU A 160 -6.64 -8.82 8.22
N SER A 161 -6.51 -9.19 6.94
CA SER A 161 -5.27 -9.77 6.40
C SER A 161 -4.10 -8.78 6.48
N THR A 162 -4.34 -7.52 6.15
CA THR A 162 -3.35 -6.43 6.26
C THR A 162 -2.97 -6.15 7.71
N ILE A 163 -3.96 -6.07 8.61
CA ILE A 163 -3.71 -5.87 10.05
C ILE A 163 -2.83 -7.00 10.60
N ILE A 164 -3.10 -8.27 10.24
CA ILE A 164 -2.28 -9.41 10.67
C ILE A 164 -0.84 -9.25 10.20
N ALA A 165 -0.61 -8.80 8.96
CA ALA A 165 0.72 -8.57 8.41
C ALA A 165 1.50 -7.52 9.21
N VAL A 166 0.89 -6.34 9.43
CA VAL A 166 1.51 -5.24 10.19
C VAL A 166 1.78 -5.64 11.64
N PHE A 167 0.84 -6.35 12.28
CA PHE A 167 1.05 -6.84 13.65
C PHE A 167 2.21 -7.83 13.74
N GLU A 168 2.35 -8.74 12.75
CA GLU A 168 3.44 -9.70 12.73
C GLU A 168 4.80 -9.02 12.59
N GLU A 169 4.91 -7.99 11.74
CA GLU A 169 6.11 -7.18 11.60
C GLU A 169 6.51 -6.53 12.93
N ILE A 170 5.57 -5.82 13.57
CA ILE A 170 5.84 -5.14 14.84
C ILE A 170 6.18 -6.15 15.95
N ILE A 171 5.50 -7.30 15.99
CA ILE A 171 5.80 -8.37 16.95
C ILE A 171 7.21 -8.91 16.74
N SER A 172 7.61 -9.16 15.50
CA SER A 172 8.96 -9.63 15.17
C SER A 172 10.02 -8.60 15.57
N PHE A 173 9.78 -7.32 15.29
CA PHE A 173 10.64 -6.23 15.74
C PHE A 173 10.85 -6.23 17.26
N TYR A 174 9.78 -6.39 18.06
CA TYR A 174 9.92 -6.46 19.53
C TYR A 174 10.66 -7.69 20.00
N ILE A 175 10.51 -8.82 19.32
CA ILE A 175 11.23 -10.06 19.66
C ILE A 175 12.71 -9.90 19.35
N ASP A 176 13.04 -9.43 18.14
CA ASP A 176 14.42 -9.38 17.65
C ASP A 176 15.24 -8.27 18.33
N LEU A 177 14.65 -7.08 18.52
CA LEU A 177 15.37 -5.94 19.07
C LEU A 177 15.40 -5.93 20.61
N PHE A 178 14.28 -6.28 21.27
CA PHE A 178 14.16 -6.19 22.72
C PHE A 178 14.16 -7.55 23.44
N GLY A 179 14.22 -8.65 22.69
CA GLY A 179 14.18 -10.01 23.27
C GLY A 179 12.85 -10.33 23.97
N TYR A 180 11.74 -9.68 23.59
CA TYR A 180 10.45 -9.93 24.24
C TYR A 180 9.91 -11.30 23.86
N SER A 181 9.21 -11.94 24.80
CA SER A 181 8.43 -13.12 24.43
C SER A 181 7.28 -12.73 23.52
N ARG A 182 6.90 -13.62 22.58
CA ARG A 182 5.79 -13.38 21.64
C ARG A 182 4.50 -12.96 22.35
N LYS A 183 4.17 -13.58 23.50
CA LYS A 183 2.98 -13.21 24.30
C LYS A 183 3.04 -11.76 24.76
N LYS A 184 4.20 -11.31 25.28
CA LYS A 184 4.39 -9.94 25.74
C LYS A 184 4.26 -8.95 24.59
N ALA A 185 4.88 -9.23 23.44
CA ALA A 185 4.80 -8.39 22.24
C ALA A 185 3.35 -8.28 21.71
N VAL A 186 2.61 -9.40 21.66
CA VAL A 186 1.20 -9.40 21.27
C VAL A 186 0.34 -8.58 22.22
N CYS A 187 0.46 -8.81 23.56
CA CYS A 187 -0.32 -8.05 24.53
C CYS A 187 -0.04 -6.54 24.48
N LEU A 188 1.24 -6.18 24.27
CA LEU A 188 1.63 -4.78 24.12
C LEU A 188 0.97 -4.15 22.88
N ASN A 189 1.05 -4.82 21.74
CA ASN A 189 0.47 -4.34 20.48
C ASN A 189 -1.06 -4.23 20.52
N LEU A 190 -1.75 -5.13 21.22
CA LEU A 190 -3.20 -5.06 21.40
C LEU A 190 -3.66 -3.79 22.14
N VAL A 191 -2.76 -3.14 22.88
CA VAL A 191 -3.03 -1.88 23.56
C VAL A 191 -2.48 -0.70 22.78
N VAL A 192 -1.23 -0.77 22.35
CA VAL A 192 -0.52 0.37 21.73
C VAL A 192 -1.11 0.73 20.39
N ILE A 193 -1.38 -0.25 19.51
CA ILE A 193 -1.87 0.04 18.15
C ILE A 193 -3.26 0.69 18.17
N PRO A 194 -4.27 0.18 18.91
CA PRO A 194 -5.55 0.90 19.02
C PRO A 194 -5.41 2.31 19.59
N LEU A 195 -4.53 2.53 20.57
CA LEU A 195 -4.30 3.87 21.11
C LEU A 195 -3.66 4.81 20.07
N LEU A 196 -2.69 4.31 19.29
CA LEU A 196 -2.05 5.09 18.23
C LEU A 196 -2.98 5.36 17.04
N SER A 197 -4.03 4.56 16.84
CA SER A 197 -5.04 4.81 15.80
C SER A 197 -6.12 5.84 16.19
N LEU A 198 -6.22 6.20 17.48
CA LEU A 198 -7.23 7.17 17.94
C LEU A 198 -7.11 8.55 17.28
N PRO A 199 -5.92 9.11 17.01
CA PRO A 199 -5.81 10.41 16.34
C PRO A 199 -6.50 10.42 14.97
N ALA A 200 -6.32 9.36 14.14
CA ALA A 200 -7.02 9.24 12.87
C ALA A 200 -8.55 9.23 13.05
N VAL A 201 -9.06 8.46 14.02
CA VAL A 201 -10.50 8.40 14.32
C VAL A 201 -11.03 9.76 14.82
N PHE A 202 -10.32 10.40 15.73
CA PHE A 202 -10.70 11.71 16.27
C PHE A 202 -10.60 12.82 15.22
N GLY A 203 -9.70 12.71 14.25
CA GLY A 203 -9.59 13.64 13.13
C GLY A 203 -10.86 13.76 12.29
N TYR A 204 -11.69 12.72 12.24
CA TYR A 204 -13.00 12.77 11.59
C TYR A 204 -14.15 13.18 12.53
N ASN A 205 -13.88 13.42 13.81
CA ASN A 205 -14.89 13.64 14.82
C ASN A 205 -14.58 14.89 15.67
N ILE A 206 -14.09 14.68 16.90
CA ILE A 206 -13.83 15.75 17.86
C ILE A 206 -12.65 16.66 17.48
N TRP A 207 -11.73 16.17 16.65
CA TRP A 207 -10.58 16.93 16.13
C TRP A 207 -10.72 17.31 14.66
N SER A 208 -11.94 17.28 14.11
CA SER A 208 -12.20 17.63 12.70
C SER A 208 -11.84 19.07 12.32
N GLY A 209 -11.65 19.96 13.30
CA GLY A 209 -11.15 21.32 13.10
C GLY A 209 -9.62 21.45 13.10
N ILE A 210 -8.87 20.36 13.29
CA ILE A 210 -7.41 20.37 13.26
C ILE A 210 -6.96 20.04 11.83
N HIS A 211 -6.29 21.00 11.18
CA HIS A 211 -5.83 20.91 9.79
C HIS A 211 -4.30 20.95 9.72
N PRO A 212 -3.59 19.85 10.01
CA PRO A 212 -2.13 19.87 10.20
C PRO A 212 -1.34 20.19 8.93
N LEU A 213 -1.88 19.82 7.76
CA LEU A 213 -1.27 20.12 6.48
C LEU A 213 -1.93 21.29 5.73
N GLY A 214 -2.89 22.01 6.33
CA GLY A 214 -3.61 23.15 5.76
C GLY A 214 -5.13 22.97 5.79
N LEU A 215 -5.89 23.98 5.35
CA LEU A 215 -7.33 24.14 5.60
C LEU A 215 -8.21 22.94 5.20
N ASP A 216 -7.82 22.14 4.22
CA ASP A 216 -8.61 21.02 3.73
C ASP A 216 -8.08 19.65 4.20
N SER A 217 -7.10 19.63 5.12
CA SER A 217 -6.47 18.39 5.58
C SER A 217 -7.06 17.90 6.90
N SER A 218 -7.14 16.59 7.06
CA SER A 218 -7.43 15.89 8.31
C SER A 218 -6.16 15.37 8.97
N ILE A 219 -6.27 14.84 10.18
CA ILE A 219 -5.15 14.15 10.85
C ILE A 219 -4.75 12.90 10.06
N MET A 220 -5.70 12.20 9.45
CA MET A 220 -5.40 11.05 8.61
C MET A 220 -4.56 11.45 7.37
N ASP A 221 -4.79 12.64 6.79
CA ASP A 221 -3.95 13.12 5.68
C ASP A 221 -2.51 13.38 6.13
N LEU A 222 -2.29 13.82 7.38
CA LEU A 222 -0.94 13.92 7.94
C LEU A 222 -0.30 12.54 8.13
N GLU A 223 -1.05 11.58 8.66
CA GLU A 223 -0.57 10.21 8.85
C GLU A 223 -0.23 9.55 7.49
N ASP A 224 -1.09 9.74 6.49
CA ASP A 224 -0.84 9.27 5.13
C ASP A 224 0.37 9.97 4.50
N PHE A 225 0.53 11.28 4.68
CA PHE A 225 1.73 12.00 4.23
C PHE A 225 3.01 11.43 4.86
N LEU A 226 2.98 11.12 6.15
CA LEU A 226 4.13 10.53 6.84
C LEU A 226 4.45 9.12 6.31
N VAL A 227 3.44 8.32 6.03
CA VAL A 227 3.64 6.95 5.51
C VAL A 227 3.99 6.99 4.03
N SER A 228 3.11 7.53 3.19
CA SER A 228 3.18 7.39 1.73
C SER A 228 4.29 8.22 1.10
N TYR A 229 4.56 9.41 1.65
CA TYR A 229 5.60 10.30 1.09
C TYR A 229 6.92 10.28 1.85
N ASN A 230 7.00 9.63 3.03
CA ASN A 230 8.26 9.54 3.78
C ASN A 230 8.67 8.10 4.04
N LEU A 231 7.92 7.36 4.86
CA LEU A 231 8.37 6.04 5.32
C LEU A 231 8.54 5.05 4.18
N LEU A 232 7.58 5.00 3.24
CA LEU A 232 7.66 4.07 2.10
C LEU A 232 8.85 4.37 1.17
N PRO A 233 9.02 5.61 0.64
CA PRO A 233 10.15 5.90 -0.23
C PRO A 233 11.49 5.78 0.48
N LEU A 234 11.62 6.30 1.71
CA LEU A 234 12.88 6.25 2.45
C LEU A 234 13.24 4.84 2.89
N GLY A 235 12.28 4.04 3.36
CA GLY A 235 12.47 2.62 3.67
C GLY A 235 12.90 1.83 2.43
N SER A 236 12.23 2.04 1.30
CA SER A 236 12.61 1.43 0.02
C SER A 236 14.03 1.79 -0.40
N MET A 237 14.44 3.05 -0.18
CA MET A 237 15.81 3.50 -0.45
C MET A 237 16.82 2.75 0.41
N VAL A 238 16.55 2.58 1.71
CA VAL A 238 17.44 1.82 2.62
C VAL A 238 17.61 0.39 2.12
N PHE A 239 16.52 -0.30 1.80
CA PHE A 239 16.58 -1.69 1.32
C PHE A 239 17.34 -1.82 0.02
N VAL A 240 17.07 -0.95 -0.96
CA VAL A 240 17.76 -0.97 -2.25
C VAL A 240 19.27 -0.73 -2.08
N LEU A 241 19.63 0.27 -1.27
CA LEU A 241 21.06 0.57 -1.00
C LEU A 241 21.74 -0.59 -0.26
N PHE A 242 21.08 -1.18 0.74
CA PHE A 242 21.59 -2.34 1.48
C PHE A 242 21.83 -3.54 0.55
N CYS A 243 20.88 -3.84 -0.33
CA CYS A 243 20.99 -4.98 -1.25
C CYS A 243 22.01 -4.78 -2.38
N THR A 244 22.27 -3.51 -2.78
CA THR A 244 23.09 -3.24 -3.97
C THR A 244 24.50 -2.74 -3.69
N ARG A 245 24.74 -2.06 -2.54
CA ARG A 245 26.04 -1.50 -2.18
C ARG A 245 26.97 -2.54 -1.57
N LYS A 246 28.29 -2.39 -1.83
CA LYS A 246 29.35 -3.28 -1.31
C LYS A 246 29.42 -3.29 0.22
N ASN A 247 29.09 -2.17 0.85
CA ASN A 247 29.12 -1.99 2.32
C ASN A 247 27.87 -2.56 3.02
N GLY A 248 26.82 -2.92 2.25
CA GLY A 248 25.64 -3.63 2.74
C GLY A 248 25.74 -5.14 2.50
N TRP A 249 24.62 -5.76 2.15
CA TRP A 249 24.59 -7.17 1.76
C TRP A 249 25.35 -7.43 0.46
N GLY A 250 25.23 -6.49 -0.48
CA GLY A 250 25.89 -6.48 -1.76
C GLY A 250 25.19 -7.32 -2.82
N TRP A 251 25.28 -6.85 -4.08
CA TRP A 251 24.56 -7.43 -5.20
C TRP A 251 24.77 -8.94 -5.38
N GLN A 252 26.01 -9.42 -5.22
CA GLN A 252 26.33 -10.83 -5.48
C GLN A 252 25.62 -11.77 -4.49
N LYS A 253 25.60 -11.43 -3.21
CA LYS A 253 24.91 -12.21 -2.18
C LYS A 253 23.39 -12.09 -2.34
N PHE A 254 22.91 -10.89 -2.62
CA PHE A 254 21.50 -10.62 -2.85
C PHE A 254 20.96 -11.44 -4.03
N ILE A 255 21.59 -11.38 -5.20
CA ILE A 255 21.11 -12.09 -6.39
C ILE A 255 21.20 -13.61 -6.25
N GLN A 256 22.19 -14.10 -5.50
CA GLN A 256 22.31 -15.52 -5.19
C GLN A 256 21.15 -16.00 -4.34
N GLU A 257 20.82 -15.29 -3.27
CA GLU A 257 19.70 -15.63 -2.37
C GLU A 257 18.34 -15.52 -3.08
N VAL A 258 18.12 -14.44 -3.81
CA VAL A 258 16.84 -14.18 -4.52
C VAL A 258 16.59 -15.23 -5.60
N ASN A 259 17.68 -15.76 -6.21
CA ASN A 259 17.61 -16.78 -7.23
C ASN A 259 17.79 -18.22 -6.70
N ASP A 260 17.89 -18.41 -5.39
CA ASP A 260 17.86 -19.74 -4.80
C ASP A 260 16.46 -20.36 -4.91
N GLY A 261 16.37 -21.70 -4.95
CA GLY A 261 15.12 -22.42 -5.12
C GLY A 261 14.54 -22.43 -6.53
N GLU A 262 13.35 -22.97 -6.69
CA GLU A 262 12.62 -23.08 -7.97
C GLU A 262 11.72 -21.85 -8.21
N GLY A 263 11.61 -21.41 -9.47
CA GLY A 263 10.77 -20.30 -9.90
C GLY A 263 11.46 -19.31 -10.81
N MET A 264 10.84 -18.15 -11.01
CA MET A 264 11.39 -17.09 -11.86
C MET A 264 12.69 -16.54 -11.25
N LYS A 265 13.72 -16.44 -12.09
CA LYS A 265 15.03 -15.90 -11.70
C LYS A 265 15.16 -14.45 -12.12
N ILE A 266 15.74 -13.65 -11.24
CA ILE A 266 16.08 -12.26 -11.56
C ILE A 266 17.35 -12.24 -12.40
N PRO A 267 17.33 -11.64 -13.60
CA PRO A 267 18.49 -11.60 -14.47
C PRO A 267 19.54 -10.59 -13.97
N GLY A 268 20.81 -10.94 -14.15
CA GLY A 268 21.93 -10.13 -13.64
C GLY A 268 22.03 -8.71 -14.18
N TRP A 269 21.47 -8.43 -15.38
CA TRP A 269 21.49 -7.08 -15.97
C TRP A 269 20.66 -6.06 -15.14
N LEU A 270 19.74 -6.53 -14.30
CA LEU A 270 18.99 -5.65 -13.39
C LEU A 270 19.87 -4.99 -12.31
N GLN A 271 21.14 -5.39 -12.16
CA GLN A 271 22.05 -4.75 -11.22
C GLN A 271 22.13 -3.23 -11.39
N ASN A 272 22.35 -2.76 -12.62
CA ASN A 272 22.48 -1.34 -12.89
C ASN A 272 21.16 -0.58 -12.68
N TYR A 273 20.04 -1.22 -13.01
CA TYR A 273 18.72 -0.68 -12.72
C TYR A 273 18.51 -0.51 -11.22
N MET A 274 18.73 -1.56 -10.43
CA MET A 274 18.50 -1.53 -8.97
C MET A 274 19.53 -0.67 -8.24
N ALA A 275 20.77 -0.60 -8.72
CA ALA A 275 21.83 0.17 -8.05
C ALA A 275 21.77 1.69 -8.32
N TYR A 276 21.24 2.11 -9.48
CA TYR A 276 21.29 3.53 -9.90
C TYR A 276 19.92 4.07 -10.32
N MET A 277 19.20 3.39 -11.21
CA MET A 277 17.94 3.93 -11.72
C MET A 277 16.85 3.92 -10.64
N LEU A 278 16.68 2.81 -9.94
CA LEU A 278 15.65 2.68 -8.91
C LEU A 278 15.84 3.69 -7.76
N PRO A 279 17.05 3.89 -7.18
CA PRO A 279 17.29 4.96 -6.22
C PRO A 279 16.95 6.35 -6.75
N ALA A 280 17.34 6.66 -8.00
CA ALA A 280 17.00 7.95 -8.62
C ALA A 280 15.48 8.16 -8.74
N VAL A 281 14.76 7.13 -9.16
CA VAL A 281 13.30 7.13 -9.25
C VAL A 281 12.67 7.35 -7.87
N ILE A 282 13.16 6.66 -6.83
CA ILE A 282 12.67 6.83 -5.45
C ILE A 282 12.87 8.27 -4.97
N VAL A 283 14.05 8.88 -5.24
CA VAL A 283 14.31 10.29 -4.91
C VAL A 283 13.33 11.22 -5.62
N ILE A 284 13.08 10.99 -6.90
CA ILE A 284 12.12 11.80 -7.67
C ILE A 284 10.71 11.69 -7.08
N VAL A 285 10.26 10.48 -6.79
CA VAL A 285 8.93 10.24 -6.17
C VAL A 285 8.85 10.93 -4.80
N TYR A 286 9.87 10.77 -3.98
CA TYR A 286 9.95 11.40 -2.66
C TYR A 286 9.86 12.93 -2.72
N LEU A 287 10.71 13.57 -3.52
CA LEU A 287 10.74 15.04 -3.65
C LEU A 287 9.48 15.59 -4.30
N LYS A 288 8.91 14.85 -5.29
CA LYS A 288 7.67 15.25 -5.94
C LYS A 288 6.50 15.18 -4.96
N GLY A 289 6.43 14.20 -4.07
CA GLY A 289 5.41 14.10 -3.04
C GLY A 289 5.38 15.36 -2.15
N TYR A 290 6.54 15.86 -1.73
CA TYR A 290 6.64 17.13 -1.00
C TYR A 290 6.21 18.33 -1.85
N TYR A 291 6.67 18.38 -3.09
CA TYR A 291 6.30 19.46 -4.01
C TYR A 291 4.78 19.52 -4.20
N ASP A 292 4.14 18.41 -4.53
CA ASP A 292 2.70 18.36 -4.79
C ASP A 292 1.87 18.69 -3.54
N THR A 293 2.34 18.28 -2.35
CA THR A 293 1.66 18.60 -1.08
C THR A 293 1.73 20.08 -0.73
N PHE A 294 2.83 20.77 -1.04
CA PHE A 294 3.07 22.12 -0.55
C PHE A 294 3.14 23.23 -1.61
N ALA A 295 3.20 22.90 -2.92
CA ALA A 295 3.34 23.88 -4.00
C ALA A 295 2.18 24.90 -4.06
N GLY A 296 0.95 24.44 -3.82
CA GLY A 296 -0.25 25.30 -3.82
C GLY A 296 -0.33 26.28 -2.65
N ARG A 297 0.58 26.20 -1.65
CA ARG A 297 0.55 27.00 -0.41
C ARG A 297 1.51 28.19 -0.40
N GLY A 298 2.19 28.44 -1.51
CA GLY A 298 3.15 29.52 -1.70
C GLY A 298 4.57 29.13 -1.32
N LEU A 299 5.53 29.91 -1.85
CA LEU A 299 6.97 29.62 -1.72
C LEU A 299 7.47 29.64 -0.27
N HIS A 300 6.87 30.44 0.59
CA HIS A 300 7.25 30.53 2.01
C HIS A 300 6.96 29.25 2.81
N VAL A 301 6.04 28.41 2.33
CA VAL A 301 5.76 27.08 2.90
C VAL A 301 6.57 26.02 2.15
N LEU A 302 6.57 26.06 0.83
CA LEU A 302 7.22 25.06 -0.01
C LEU A 302 8.73 24.97 0.27
N ILE A 303 9.45 26.10 0.32
CA ILE A 303 10.91 26.10 0.46
C ILE A 303 11.38 25.43 1.76
N PRO A 304 10.87 25.77 2.96
CA PRO A 304 11.24 25.07 4.18
C PRO A 304 11.00 23.57 4.16
N TRP A 305 9.84 23.13 3.62
CA TRP A 305 9.52 21.71 3.51
C TRP A 305 10.41 20.96 2.51
N MET A 306 10.77 21.60 1.39
CA MET A 306 11.73 21.03 0.44
C MET A 306 13.14 20.92 1.04
N ILE A 307 13.60 21.93 1.80
CA ILE A 307 14.87 21.87 2.52
C ILE A 307 14.85 20.73 3.54
N PHE A 308 13.77 20.60 4.30
CA PHE A 308 13.60 19.50 5.27
C PHE A 308 13.66 18.14 4.57
N ALA A 309 12.95 17.97 3.46
CA ALA A 309 12.96 16.74 2.68
C ALA A 309 14.36 16.36 2.20
N VAL A 310 15.08 17.33 1.64
CA VAL A 310 16.48 17.11 1.17
C VAL A 310 17.40 16.79 2.35
N ALA A 311 17.28 17.50 3.47
CA ALA A 311 18.09 17.24 4.66
C ALA A 311 17.84 15.83 5.23
N LEU A 312 16.57 15.39 5.27
CA LEU A 312 16.20 14.04 5.74
C LEU A 312 16.77 12.97 4.80
N LEU A 313 16.65 13.15 3.48
CA LEU A 313 17.20 12.24 2.48
C LEU A 313 18.73 12.13 2.58
N LEU A 314 19.44 13.26 2.71
CA LEU A 314 20.90 13.29 2.85
C LEU A 314 21.35 12.63 4.15
N SER A 315 20.63 12.87 5.25
CA SER A 315 20.88 12.21 6.54
C SER A 315 20.77 10.68 6.42
N LEU A 316 19.74 10.20 5.73
CA LEU A 316 19.53 8.76 5.53
C LEU A 316 20.64 8.15 4.66
N ILE A 317 21.04 8.82 3.57
CA ILE A 317 22.15 8.36 2.71
C ILE A 317 23.45 8.32 3.50
N HIS A 318 23.72 9.34 4.32
CA HIS A 318 24.91 9.40 5.16
C HIS A 318 24.95 8.28 6.22
N ILE A 319 23.83 8.00 6.87
CA ILE A 319 23.72 6.89 7.84
C ILE A 319 23.94 5.54 7.15
N SER A 320 23.54 5.40 5.90
CA SER A 320 23.74 4.18 5.12
C SER A 320 25.18 4.00 4.57
N GLU A 321 26.04 5.01 4.71
CA GLU A 321 27.47 4.95 4.39
C GLU A 321 28.24 4.75 5.70
N PRO A 322 28.72 3.53 6.02
CA PRO A 322 29.59 3.35 7.19
C PRO A 322 30.91 4.12 6.96
N THR A 323 31.27 4.92 7.96
CA THR A 323 32.57 5.62 8.08
C THR A 323 33.72 4.64 8.09
#